data_35a28493165b8b69279733c711594899
#
_entry.id   35a28493165b8b69279733c711594899
#
_cell.length_a   1.000
_cell.length_b   1.000
_cell.length_c   1.000
_cell.angle_alpha   90.00
_cell.angle_beta   90.00
_cell.angle_gamma   90.00
#
_symmetry.space_group_name_H-M   'P 1'
#
loop_
_entity.id
_entity.type
_entity.pdbx_description
1 polymer ?
#
loop_
_entity_poly.entity_id
_entity_poly.type
_entity_poly.pdbx_seq_one_letter_code
_entity_poly.pdbx_strand_id
1 'polypeptide(L)'
;MRDNTNTLKSAIYGLAVGDALGVPYEFKFRGAFECTDMIGYGTHNQPEGTWSDDTSMALATCASIKACGRVDVDDIRDRFRRWLKERAYSCKWCAACRGNNGTCTGRFKAIGSNVVPAYDG
;
A
#
# COMPACT_ATOMS: atom_id res chain seq x y z
N MET A 1 18.11 16.48 18.62
CA MET A 1 17.69 16.24 17.21
C MET A 1 16.57 15.22 17.23
N ARG A 2 15.37 15.58 16.79
CA ARG A 2 14.31 14.58 16.62
C ARG A 2 14.70 13.67 15.47
N ASP A 3 14.67 12.35 15.70
CA ASP A 3 14.94 11.37 14.66
C ASP A 3 13.78 11.33 13.68
N ASN A 4 13.90 12.11 12.60
CA ASN A 4 12.89 12.20 11.54
C ASN A 4 12.65 10.85 10.82
N THR A 5 13.58 9.91 10.93
CA THR A 5 13.45 8.57 10.33
C THR A 5 12.30 7.78 10.96
N ASN A 6 12.17 7.85 12.28
CA ASN A 6 11.06 7.18 12.98
C ASN A 6 9.71 7.83 12.66
N THR A 7 9.68 9.15 12.49
CA THR A 7 8.46 9.88 12.14
C THR A 7 7.98 9.48 10.74
N LEU A 8 8.87 9.42 9.74
CA LEU A 8 8.52 9.01 8.38
C LEU A 8 8.03 7.56 8.34
N LYS A 9 8.74 6.66 9.03
CA LYS A 9 8.29 5.26 9.15
C LYS A 9 6.88 5.17 9.73
N SER A 10 6.63 5.84 10.84
CA SER A 10 5.32 5.85 11.49
C SER A 10 4.22 6.39 10.56
N ALA A 11 4.52 7.43 9.78
CA ALA A 11 3.58 8.00 8.81
C ALA A 11 3.23 7.00 7.71
N ILE A 12 4.23 6.33 7.12
CA ILE A 12 4.01 5.32 6.06
C ILE A 12 3.26 4.10 6.62
N TYR A 13 3.61 3.62 7.83
CA TYR A 13 2.85 2.53 8.45
C TYR A 13 1.41 2.92 8.74
N GLY A 14 1.19 4.12 9.26
CA GLY A 14 -0.16 4.63 9.51
C GLY A 14 -1.01 4.72 8.25
N LEU A 15 -0.43 5.23 7.16
CA LEU A 15 -1.06 5.25 5.84
C LEU A 15 -1.45 3.84 5.40
N ALA A 16 -0.50 2.92 5.43
CA ALA A 16 -0.70 1.56 4.94
C ALA A 16 -1.71 0.76 5.77
N VAL A 17 -1.74 0.95 7.09
CA VAL A 17 -2.75 0.35 7.97
C VAL A 17 -4.13 0.93 7.68
N GLY A 18 -4.23 2.25 7.56
CA GLY A 18 -5.50 2.91 7.25
C GLY A 18 -6.06 2.50 5.89
N ASP A 19 -5.21 2.43 4.88
CA ASP A 19 -5.54 1.94 3.54
C ASP A 19 -6.05 0.48 3.59
N ALA A 20 -5.31 -0.42 4.20
CA ALA A 20 -5.69 -1.83 4.31
C ALA A 20 -6.98 -2.05 5.13
N LEU A 21 -7.24 -1.23 6.14
CA LEU A 21 -8.52 -1.23 6.86
C LEU A 21 -9.68 -0.82 5.97
N GLY A 22 -9.46 0.15 5.08
CA GLY A 22 -10.48 0.72 4.21
C GLY A 22 -10.82 -0.13 2.98
N VAL A 23 -9.85 -0.85 2.43
CA VAL A 23 -9.99 -1.61 1.16
C VAL A 23 -11.25 -2.49 1.09
N PRO A 24 -11.63 -3.28 2.11
CA PRO A 24 -12.84 -4.12 2.03
C PRO A 24 -14.14 -3.32 1.95
N TYR A 25 -14.10 -2.05 2.34
CA TYR A 25 -15.29 -1.19 2.44
C TYR A 25 -15.40 -0.15 1.33
N GLU A 26 -14.41 -0.07 0.45
CA GLU A 26 -14.42 0.88 -0.67
C GLU A 26 -15.71 0.77 -1.49
N PHE A 27 -16.20 1.91 -1.96
CA PHE A 27 -17.46 2.04 -2.74
C PHE A 27 -18.75 1.63 -2.01
N LYS A 28 -18.68 1.31 -0.73
CA LYS A 28 -19.89 1.12 0.09
C LYS A 28 -20.46 2.48 0.53
N PHE A 29 -21.77 2.55 0.65
CA PHE A 29 -22.42 3.78 1.13
C PHE A 29 -21.99 4.09 2.57
N ARG A 30 -21.80 5.37 2.85
CA ARG A 30 -21.52 5.84 4.20
C ARG A 30 -22.64 5.40 5.14
N GLY A 31 -22.27 4.85 6.30
CA GLY A 31 -23.22 4.32 7.28
C GLY A 31 -23.77 2.91 7.00
N ALA A 32 -23.42 2.30 5.86
CA ALA A 32 -23.81 0.93 5.54
C ALA A 32 -22.87 -0.13 6.13
N PHE A 33 -21.80 0.27 6.80
CA PHE A 33 -20.82 -0.62 7.40
C PHE A 33 -20.19 0.00 8.64
N GLU A 34 -19.60 -0.82 9.47
CA GLU A 34 -18.77 -0.43 10.61
C GLU A 34 -17.40 -1.11 10.47
N CYS A 35 -16.34 -0.30 10.51
CA CYS A 35 -14.98 -0.79 10.41
C CYS A 35 -14.39 -0.91 11.81
N THR A 36 -14.45 -2.09 12.40
CA THR A 36 -14.00 -2.37 13.76
C THR A 36 -12.69 -3.16 13.81
N ASP A 37 -12.32 -3.82 12.70
CA ASP A 37 -11.15 -4.68 12.65
C ASP A 37 -10.59 -4.79 11.23
N MET A 38 -9.37 -5.29 11.12
CA MET A 38 -8.73 -5.64 9.86
C MET A 38 -9.40 -6.89 9.30
N ILE A 39 -10.24 -6.73 8.29
CA ILE A 39 -10.89 -7.85 7.60
C ILE A 39 -10.41 -7.94 6.16
N GLY A 40 -10.63 -9.09 5.55
CA GLY A 40 -10.34 -9.28 4.13
C GLY A 40 -11.60 -9.32 3.27
N TYR A 41 -11.36 -9.56 2.02
CA TYR A 41 -12.34 -9.81 0.96
C TYR A 41 -13.16 -8.57 0.61
N GLY A 42 -14.37 -8.42 1.05
CA GLY A 42 -15.17 -7.22 0.79
C GLY A 42 -15.22 -6.82 -0.70
N THR A 43 -15.22 -5.54 -0.99
CA THR A 43 -15.42 -4.99 -2.34
C THR A 43 -14.42 -5.51 -3.38
N HIS A 44 -13.15 -5.64 -3.02
CA HIS A 44 -12.09 -6.06 -3.94
C HIS A 44 -11.75 -7.55 -3.85
N ASN A 45 -12.39 -8.29 -2.94
CA ASN A 45 -12.13 -9.72 -2.73
C ASN A 45 -10.64 -10.03 -2.51
N GLN A 46 -9.96 -9.24 -1.69
CA GLN A 46 -8.56 -9.40 -1.36
C GLN A 46 -8.37 -9.94 0.07
N PRO A 47 -7.29 -10.67 0.36
CA PRO A 47 -6.99 -11.11 1.73
C PRO A 47 -6.87 -9.92 2.69
N GLU A 48 -7.09 -10.18 3.98
CA GLU A 48 -6.89 -9.18 5.03
C GLU A 48 -5.49 -8.58 4.99
N GLY A 49 -5.37 -7.31 5.35
CA GLY A 49 -4.10 -6.58 5.35
C GLY A 49 -3.61 -6.18 3.96
N THR A 50 -4.42 -6.34 2.94
CA THR A 50 -4.10 -5.88 1.58
C THR A 50 -4.32 -4.38 1.46
N TRP A 51 -3.29 -3.64 1.09
CA TRP A 51 -3.39 -2.21 0.78
C TRP A 51 -3.63 -1.95 -0.71
N SER A 52 -4.09 -0.75 -1.04
CA SER A 52 -4.44 -0.31 -2.39
C SER A 52 -3.29 0.45 -3.10
N ASP A 53 -3.66 1.19 -4.11
CA ASP A 53 -2.80 2.10 -4.85
C ASP A 53 -2.24 3.24 -3.98
N ASP A 54 -2.96 3.72 -3.00
CA ASP A 54 -2.51 4.79 -2.10
C ASP A 54 -1.17 4.47 -1.46
N THR A 55 -1.06 3.30 -0.84
CA THR A 55 0.20 2.85 -0.23
C THR A 55 1.27 2.55 -1.27
N SER A 56 0.90 1.89 -2.38
CA SER A 56 1.84 1.55 -3.45
C SER A 56 2.46 2.80 -4.07
N MET A 57 1.67 3.83 -4.35
CA MET A 57 2.14 5.09 -4.90
C MET A 57 2.97 5.90 -3.89
N ALA A 58 2.61 5.87 -2.60
CA ALA A 58 3.43 6.47 -1.55
C ALA A 58 4.81 5.81 -1.45
N LEU A 59 4.88 4.48 -1.50
CA LEU A 59 6.15 3.73 -1.51
C LEU A 59 6.99 4.05 -2.74
N ALA A 60 6.37 4.14 -3.92
CA ALA A 60 7.04 4.53 -5.16
C ALA A 60 7.64 5.95 -5.06
N THR A 61 6.89 6.88 -4.47
CA THR A 61 7.35 8.25 -4.22
C THR A 61 8.53 8.28 -3.25
N CYS A 62 8.46 7.55 -2.15
CA CYS A 62 9.57 7.44 -1.20
C CYS A 62 10.82 6.84 -1.85
N ALA A 63 10.66 5.82 -2.70
CA ALA A 63 11.77 5.21 -3.43
C ALA A 63 12.40 6.19 -4.41
N SER A 64 11.62 7.03 -5.08
CA SER A 64 12.11 8.10 -5.95
C SER A 64 12.93 9.13 -5.17
N ILE A 65 12.38 9.65 -4.10
CA ILE A 65 13.08 10.66 -3.27
C ILE A 65 14.39 10.08 -2.72
N LYS A 66 14.38 8.82 -2.29
CA LYS A 66 15.59 8.14 -1.82
C LYS A 66 16.65 8.01 -2.91
N ALA A 67 16.25 7.68 -4.13
CA ALA A 67 17.16 7.49 -5.26
C ALA A 67 17.72 8.82 -5.81
N CYS A 68 16.85 9.82 -5.92
CA CYS A 68 17.20 11.11 -6.53
C CYS A 68 17.74 12.13 -5.51
N GLY A 69 17.56 11.91 -4.20
CA GLY A 69 17.90 12.86 -3.13
C GLY A 69 17.04 14.12 -3.13
N ARG A 70 15.98 14.17 -3.92
CA ARG A 70 15.05 15.28 -4.12
C ARG A 70 13.71 14.79 -4.64
N VAL A 71 12.71 15.67 -4.62
CA VAL A 71 11.46 15.41 -5.33
C VAL A 71 11.70 15.57 -6.83
N ASP A 72 11.60 14.48 -7.57
CA ASP A 72 11.75 14.42 -9.02
C ASP A 72 10.46 13.88 -9.64
N VAL A 73 9.68 14.78 -10.24
CA VAL A 73 8.34 14.44 -10.75
C VAL A 73 8.42 13.45 -11.92
N ASP A 74 9.45 13.53 -12.74
CA ASP A 74 9.62 12.60 -13.86
C ASP A 74 9.97 11.19 -13.39
N ASP A 75 10.88 11.05 -12.43
CA ASP A 75 11.21 9.77 -11.84
C ASP A 75 10.01 9.17 -11.07
N ILE A 76 9.27 9.99 -10.31
CA ILE A 76 8.03 9.55 -9.64
C ILE A 76 7.03 9.03 -10.65
N ARG A 77 6.80 9.76 -11.74
CA ARG A 77 5.88 9.34 -12.81
C ARG A 77 6.30 8.02 -13.45
N ASP A 78 7.58 7.84 -13.69
CA ASP A 78 8.10 6.61 -14.28
C ASP A 78 7.95 5.42 -13.31
N ARG A 79 8.12 5.63 -12.00
CA ARG A 79 7.84 4.61 -10.98
C ARG A 79 6.35 4.28 -10.91
N PHE A 80 5.45 5.24 -11.04
CA PHE A 80 4.01 5.00 -11.14
C PHE A 80 3.65 4.19 -12.38
N ARG A 81 4.29 4.46 -13.53
CA ARG A 81 4.13 3.64 -14.74
C ARG A 81 4.60 2.21 -14.52
N ARG A 82 5.73 2.02 -13.84
CA ARG A 82 6.24 0.68 -13.49
C ARG A 82 5.31 -0.02 -12.51
N TRP A 83 4.77 0.68 -11.53
CA TRP A 83 3.73 0.12 -10.66
C TRP A 83 2.54 -0.38 -11.49
N LEU A 84 2.02 0.44 -12.39
CA LEU A 84 0.86 0.10 -13.21
C LEU A 84 1.12 -1.04 -14.19
N LYS A 85 2.26 -1.06 -14.86
CA LYS A 85 2.58 -2.02 -15.93
C LYS A 85 3.28 -3.28 -15.44
N GLU A 86 4.19 -3.13 -14.48
CA GLU A 86 5.12 -4.17 -14.04
C GLU A 86 4.79 -4.66 -12.62
N ARG A 87 3.79 -4.05 -11.97
CA ARG A 87 3.40 -4.33 -10.58
C ARG A 87 4.52 -4.08 -9.56
N ALA A 88 5.45 -3.17 -9.86
CA ALA A 88 6.43 -2.69 -8.90
C ALA A 88 5.72 -2.12 -7.66
N TYR A 89 6.30 -2.28 -6.48
CA TYR A 89 5.72 -1.84 -5.20
C TYR A 89 4.42 -2.56 -4.77
N SER A 90 4.07 -3.63 -5.46
CA SER A 90 2.92 -4.47 -5.15
C SER A 90 3.36 -5.78 -4.51
N CYS A 91 2.46 -6.42 -3.77
CA CYS A 91 2.74 -7.72 -3.17
C CYS A 91 2.96 -8.80 -4.24
N LYS A 92 4.10 -9.48 -4.21
CA LYS A 92 4.42 -10.59 -5.13
C LYS A 92 3.47 -11.78 -5.01
N TRP A 93 2.79 -11.91 -3.89
CA TRP A 93 1.96 -13.08 -3.55
C TRP A 93 0.47 -12.87 -3.76
N CYS A 94 0.06 -11.71 -4.23
CA CYS A 94 -1.35 -11.47 -4.52
C CYS A 94 -1.76 -12.22 -5.80
N ALA A 95 -2.33 -13.41 -5.65
CA ALA A 95 -2.87 -14.19 -6.76
C ALA A 95 -3.95 -13.41 -7.56
N ALA A 96 -4.67 -12.52 -6.90
CA ALA A 96 -5.67 -11.65 -7.51
C ALA A 96 -5.07 -10.59 -8.43
N CYS A 97 -3.79 -10.22 -8.25
CA CYS A 97 -3.10 -9.34 -9.18
C CYS A 97 -2.88 -9.98 -10.56
N ARG A 98 -3.10 -11.28 -10.71
CA ARG A 98 -2.94 -11.98 -12.00
C ARG A 98 -4.16 -11.90 -12.92
N GLY A 99 -5.31 -11.51 -12.41
CA GLY A 99 -6.58 -11.69 -13.15
C GLY A 99 -7.47 -10.49 -13.35
N ASN A 100 -7.33 -9.40 -12.60
CA ASN A 100 -8.24 -8.27 -12.66
C ASN A 100 -7.52 -6.96 -13.00
N ASN A 101 -8.04 -6.29 -14.00
CA ASN A 101 -7.70 -4.99 -14.52
C ASN A 101 -7.22 -3.97 -13.48
N GLY A 102 -5.94 -4.01 -13.14
CA GLY A 102 -5.21 -2.79 -12.82
C GLY A 102 -5.13 -2.36 -11.36
N THR A 103 -5.75 -3.01 -10.37
CA THR A 103 -5.55 -2.60 -8.97
C THR A 103 -4.41 -3.42 -8.35
N CYS A 104 -3.22 -2.86 -8.38
CA CYS A 104 -2.07 -3.44 -7.71
C CYS A 104 -2.12 -3.12 -6.22
N THR A 105 -2.41 -4.12 -5.43
CA THR A 105 -2.49 -4.06 -3.98
C THR A 105 -1.28 -4.76 -3.35
N GLY A 106 -0.78 -4.24 -2.26
CA GLY A 106 0.21 -4.89 -1.41
C GLY A 106 -0.45 -5.64 -0.25
N ARG A 107 0.33 -6.33 0.57
CA ARG A 107 -0.17 -7.05 1.73
C ARG A 107 0.71 -6.83 2.95
N PHE A 108 0.11 -6.58 4.11
CA PHE A 108 0.81 -6.69 5.38
C PHE A 108 0.93 -8.16 5.79
N LYS A 109 2.13 -8.55 6.19
CA LYS A 109 2.32 -9.80 6.90
C LYS A 109 2.44 -9.45 8.39
N ALA A 110 1.49 -9.90 9.17
CA ALA A 110 1.63 -9.85 10.62
C ALA A 110 2.72 -10.85 11.03
N ILE A 111 3.86 -10.35 11.46
CA ILE A 111 4.93 -11.14 12.06
C ILE A 111 5.01 -10.68 13.52
N GLY A 112 4.32 -11.37 14.39
CA GLY A 112 4.28 -11.05 15.83
C GLY A 112 3.68 -9.67 16.08
N SER A 113 4.19 -8.95 17.09
CA SER A 113 3.75 -7.58 17.44
C SER A 113 4.24 -6.49 16.47
N ASN A 114 4.96 -6.84 15.42
CA ASN A 114 5.48 -5.92 14.43
C ASN A 114 4.77 -6.16 13.08
N VAL A 115 3.95 -5.21 12.67
CA VAL A 115 3.41 -5.17 11.31
C VAL A 115 4.50 -4.64 10.39
N VAL A 116 5.01 -5.47 9.51
CA VAL A 116 6.03 -5.07 8.52
C VAL A 116 5.41 -5.14 7.14
N PRO A 117 5.51 -4.10 6.31
CA PRO A 117 5.13 -4.20 4.91
C PRO A 117 5.97 -5.30 4.25
N ALA A 118 5.32 -6.24 3.58
CA ALA A 118 6.02 -7.26 2.81
C ALA A 118 6.53 -6.61 1.49
N TYR A 119 7.56 -5.79 1.63
CA TYR A 119 8.28 -5.19 0.52
C TYR A 119 9.65 -5.86 0.43
N ASP A 120 9.78 -6.79 -0.51
CA ASP A 120 11.06 -7.30 -0.98
C ASP A 120 11.48 -6.43 -2.17
N GLY A 121 12.44 -5.52 -1.87
CA GLY A 121 13.02 -4.59 -2.83
C GLY A 121 13.72 -5.25 -4.00
#